data_9c18ce4b23b88e4f979699b2dc812b7d
#
_entry.id   9c18ce4b23b88e4f979699b2dc812b7d
#
_cell.length_a   1.000
_cell.length_b   1.000
_cell.length_c   1.000
_cell.angle_alpha   90.00
_cell.angle_beta   90.00
_cell.angle_gamma   90.00
#
_symmetry.space_group_name_H-M   'P 1'
#
loop_
_entity.id
_entity.type
_entity.pdbx_description
1 polymer ?
#
loop_
_entity_poly.entity_id
_entity_poly.type
_entity_poly.pdbx_seq_one_letter_code
_entity_poly.pdbx_strand_id
1 'polypeptide(L)'
;MTKDELKKFLHSYKDLESERRQIAAELEKVEALMASPKAQNLTGMPRTPGVSDPVFNMVDVHVTLVDRYQAQLRRLAAAQTAIETLIESLEPLTRQLMRYRYIDGLRWEEVCVAIGYSWRQTHNIHAKALDDLLEREVEHGEA
;
A
#
# COMPACT_ATOMS: atom_id res chain seq x y z
N MET A 1 8.11 -8.51 20.47
CA MET A 1 8.04 -8.72 19.00
C MET A 1 9.23 -9.56 18.55
N THR A 2 8.98 -10.53 17.72
CA THR A 2 10.05 -11.35 17.12
C THR A 2 10.54 -10.67 15.83
N LYS A 3 11.69 -11.14 15.33
CA LYS A 3 12.24 -10.66 14.07
C LYS A 3 11.28 -10.91 12.90
N ASP A 4 10.59 -12.05 12.90
CA ASP A 4 9.61 -12.38 11.87
C ASP A 4 8.38 -11.48 11.93
N GLU A 5 7.92 -11.14 13.12
CA GLU A 5 6.81 -10.20 13.32
C GLU A 5 7.18 -8.79 12.84
N LEU A 6 8.41 -8.35 13.12
CA LEU A 6 8.93 -7.07 12.65
C LEU A 6 8.97 -7.03 11.12
N LYS A 7 9.46 -8.09 10.49
CA LYS A 7 9.49 -8.19 9.03
C LYS A 7 8.08 -8.15 8.43
N LYS A 8 7.12 -8.85 9.03
CA LYS A 8 5.72 -8.81 8.59
C LYS A 8 5.14 -7.41 8.71
N PHE A 9 5.42 -6.72 9.80
CA PHE A 9 4.98 -5.35 10.01
C PHE A 9 5.54 -4.42 8.92
N LEU A 10 6.84 -4.53 8.63
CA LEU A 10 7.48 -3.72 7.60
C LEU A 10 6.96 -4.04 6.19
N HIS A 11 6.61 -5.29 5.91
CA HIS A 11 6.04 -5.69 4.62
C HIS A 11 4.55 -5.34 4.48
N SER A 12 3.88 -4.96 5.55
CA SER A 12 2.44 -4.67 5.52
C SER A 12 2.07 -3.54 4.55
N TYR A 13 2.92 -2.53 4.42
CA TYR A 13 2.69 -1.43 3.48
C TYR A 13 2.65 -1.92 2.03
N LYS A 14 3.55 -2.83 1.66
CA LYS A 14 3.61 -3.41 0.32
C LYS A 14 2.31 -4.15 -0.02
N ASP A 15 1.79 -4.92 0.92
CA ASP A 15 0.55 -5.67 0.74
C ASP A 15 -0.63 -4.71 0.55
N LEU A 16 -0.72 -3.67 1.38
CA LEU A 16 -1.76 -2.65 1.28
C LEU A 16 -1.66 -1.88 -0.05
N GLU A 17 -0.44 -1.59 -0.51
CA GLU A 17 -0.22 -0.93 -1.80
C GLU A 17 -0.65 -1.82 -2.97
N SER A 18 -0.40 -3.12 -2.90
CA SER A 18 -0.88 -4.08 -3.90
C SER A 18 -2.40 -4.11 -3.96
N GLU A 19 -3.07 -4.14 -2.81
CA GLU A 19 -4.53 -4.08 -2.74
C GLU A 19 -5.06 -2.77 -3.30
N ARG A 20 -4.41 -1.64 -3.00
CA ARG A 20 -4.79 -0.34 -3.55
C ARG A 20 -4.75 -0.35 -5.08
N ARG A 21 -3.69 -0.93 -5.66
CA ARG A 21 -3.56 -1.03 -7.12
C ARG A 21 -4.69 -1.87 -7.72
N GLN A 22 -5.08 -2.94 -7.05
CA GLN A 22 -6.19 -3.80 -7.52
C GLN A 22 -7.51 -3.04 -7.51
N ILE A 23 -7.80 -2.31 -6.42
CA ILE A 23 -9.02 -1.50 -6.32
C ILE A 23 -9.01 -0.38 -7.38
N ALA A 24 -7.86 0.27 -7.57
CA ALA A 24 -7.72 1.32 -8.59
C ALA A 24 -7.99 0.78 -9.99
N ALA A 25 -7.51 -0.43 -10.30
CA ALA A 25 -7.74 -1.07 -11.60
C ALA A 25 -9.23 -1.39 -11.82
N GLU A 26 -9.91 -1.87 -10.78
CA GLU A 26 -11.36 -2.13 -10.85
C GLU A 26 -12.14 -0.82 -11.05
N LEU A 27 -11.76 0.24 -10.34
CA LEU A 27 -12.36 1.57 -10.48
C LEU A 27 -12.21 2.09 -11.91
N GLU A 28 -11.01 1.99 -12.47
CA GLU A 28 -10.72 2.43 -13.83
C GLU A 28 -11.59 1.70 -14.85
N LYS A 29 -11.79 0.39 -14.68
CA LYS A 29 -12.67 -0.40 -15.55
C LYS A 29 -14.12 0.06 -15.47
N VAL A 30 -14.63 0.28 -14.25
CA VAL A 30 -16.01 0.74 -14.05
C VAL A 30 -16.20 2.14 -14.65
N GLU A 31 -15.27 3.05 -14.41
CA GLU A 31 -15.30 4.40 -14.95
C GLU A 31 -15.29 4.40 -16.50
N ALA A 32 -14.48 3.52 -17.10
CA ALA A 32 -14.44 3.36 -18.54
C ALA A 32 -15.78 2.85 -19.09
N LEU A 33 -16.41 1.89 -18.41
CA LEU A 33 -17.72 1.38 -18.79
C LEU A 33 -18.82 2.46 -18.66
N MET A 34 -18.78 3.24 -17.59
CA MET A 34 -19.74 4.34 -17.37
C MET A 34 -19.60 5.44 -18.43
N ALA A 35 -18.40 5.67 -18.93
CA ALA A 35 -18.14 6.69 -19.96
C ALA A 35 -18.39 6.15 -21.39
N SER A 36 -18.68 4.85 -21.55
CA SER A 36 -18.87 4.28 -22.89
C SER A 36 -20.20 4.74 -23.52
N PRO A 37 -20.25 4.92 -24.86
CA PRO A 37 -21.50 5.26 -25.54
C PRO A 37 -22.61 4.24 -25.33
N LYS A 38 -22.27 2.97 -25.15
CA LYS A 38 -23.23 1.90 -24.89
C LYS A 38 -23.95 2.09 -23.55
N ALA A 39 -23.24 2.50 -22.51
CA ALA A 39 -23.84 2.80 -21.19
C ALA A 39 -24.74 4.03 -21.28
N GLN A 40 -24.34 5.08 -22.03
CA GLN A 40 -25.13 6.28 -22.23
C GLN A 40 -26.42 6.00 -23.00
N ASN A 41 -26.38 5.11 -24.00
CA ASN A 41 -27.56 4.73 -24.78
C ASN A 41 -28.60 3.96 -23.92
N LEU A 42 -28.16 3.23 -22.91
CA LEU A 42 -29.05 2.49 -22.03
C LEU A 42 -29.89 3.40 -21.13
N THR A 43 -29.45 4.62 -20.88
CA THR A 43 -30.19 5.57 -20.02
C THR A 43 -31.49 6.07 -20.66
N GLY A 44 -31.60 6.00 -22.00
CA GLY A 44 -32.80 6.44 -22.72
C GLY A 44 -33.80 5.33 -23.02
N MET A 45 -33.55 4.09 -22.62
CA MET A 45 -34.44 2.96 -22.90
C MET A 45 -35.58 2.83 -21.87
N PRO A 46 -36.81 2.44 -22.32
CA PRO A 46 -37.91 2.15 -21.39
C PRO A 46 -37.50 1.00 -20.47
N ARG A 47 -37.78 1.16 -19.18
CA ARG A 47 -37.48 0.13 -18.18
C ARG A 47 -38.59 -0.90 -18.09
N THR A 48 -38.25 -2.16 -18.11
CA THR A 48 -39.17 -3.25 -17.83
C THR A 48 -39.24 -3.45 -16.31
N PRO A 49 -40.44 -3.46 -15.71
CA PRO A 49 -40.58 -3.71 -14.27
C PRO A 49 -39.92 -5.05 -13.87
N GLY A 50 -39.12 -5.03 -12.82
CA GLY A 50 -38.40 -6.21 -12.32
C GLY A 50 -37.06 -6.49 -12.90
N VAL A 51 -36.61 -5.71 -13.90
CA VAL A 51 -35.26 -5.85 -14.49
C VAL A 51 -34.33 -4.79 -13.89
N SER A 52 -33.18 -5.21 -13.40
CA SER A 52 -32.15 -4.28 -12.87
C SER A 52 -31.67 -3.37 -14.01
N ASP A 53 -31.59 -2.07 -13.72
CA ASP A 53 -30.99 -1.11 -14.62
C ASP A 53 -29.47 -1.26 -14.60
N PRO A 54 -28.80 -1.67 -15.72
CA PRO A 54 -27.35 -1.86 -15.73
C PRO A 54 -26.56 -0.59 -15.40
N VAL A 55 -27.04 0.58 -15.81
CA VAL A 55 -26.39 1.85 -15.51
C VAL A 55 -26.49 2.17 -14.02
N PHE A 56 -27.63 1.91 -13.43
CA PHE A 56 -27.85 2.10 -11.99
C PHE A 56 -26.96 1.17 -11.17
N ASN A 57 -26.82 -0.11 -11.57
CA ASN A 57 -25.91 -1.06 -10.93
C ASN A 57 -24.46 -0.61 -11.04
N MET A 58 -24.04 -0.04 -12.16
CA MET A 58 -22.69 0.49 -12.33
C MET A 58 -22.42 1.66 -11.41
N VAL A 59 -23.39 2.53 -11.19
CA VAL A 59 -23.27 3.66 -10.25
C VAL A 59 -23.05 3.12 -8.82
N ASP A 60 -23.85 2.13 -8.41
CA ASP A 60 -23.71 1.51 -7.09
C ASP A 60 -22.33 0.87 -6.92
N VAL A 61 -21.86 0.12 -7.92
CA VAL A 61 -20.54 -0.49 -7.91
C VAL A 61 -19.46 0.58 -7.85
N HIS A 62 -19.62 1.66 -8.61
CA HIS A 62 -18.65 2.77 -8.61
C HIS A 62 -18.54 3.42 -7.23
N VAL A 63 -19.66 3.73 -6.60
CA VAL A 63 -19.70 4.32 -5.25
C VAL A 63 -19.03 3.40 -4.25
N THR A 64 -19.33 2.09 -4.29
CA THR A 64 -18.73 1.10 -3.41
C THR A 64 -17.22 1.03 -3.59
N LEU A 65 -16.74 1.05 -4.85
CA LEU A 65 -15.30 1.00 -5.15
C LEU A 65 -14.59 2.28 -4.70
N VAL A 66 -15.21 3.45 -4.88
CA VAL A 66 -14.67 4.72 -4.38
C VAL A 66 -14.51 4.68 -2.87
N ASP A 67 -15.52 4.21 -2.16
CA ASP A 67 -15.47 4.08 -0.69
C ASP A 67 -14.36 3.12 -0.25
N ARG A 68 -14.24 1.98 -0.93
CA ARG A 68 -13.17 1.00 -0.66
C ARG A 68 -11.78 1.59 -0.94
N TYR A 69 -11.66 2.34 -2.03
CA TYR A 69 -10.41 3.00 -2.40
C TYR A 69 -9.98 4.02 -1.34
N GLN A 70 -10.91 4.86 -0.89
CA GLN A 70 -10.65 5.85 0.15
C GLN A 70 -10.26 5.19 1.48
N ALA A 71 -10.95 4.10 1.85
CA ALA A 71 -10.62 3.33 3.05
C ALA A 71 -9.21 2.73 2.95
N GLN A 72 -8.85 2.24 1.77
CA GLN A 72 -7.51 1.68 1.54
C GLN A 72 -6.43 2.75 1.61
N LEU A 73 -6.68 3.94 1.08
CA LEU A 73 -5.74 5.08 1.20
C LEU A 73 -5.50 5.44 2.67
N ARG A 74 -6.54 5.43 3.49
CA ARG A 74 -6.39 5.69 4.93
C ARG A 74 -5.53 4.62 5.61
N ARG A 75 -5.72 3.35 5.25
CA ARG A 75 -4.90 2.24 5.77
C ARG A 75 -3.44 2.39 5.36
N LEU A 76 -3.18 2.76 4.10
CA LEU A 76 -1.83 3.04 3.60
C LEU A 76 -1.17 4.17 4.37
N ALA A 77 -1.89 5.27 4.56
CA ALA A 77 -1.36 6.43 5.28
C ALA A 77 -1.02 6.06 6.73
N ALA A 78 -1.88 5.28 7.38
CA ALA A 78 -1.65 4.81 8.75
C ALA A 78 -0.44 3.88 8.82
N ALA A 79 -0.31 2.95 7.88
CA ALA A 79 0.83 2.03 7.82
C ALA A 79 2.14 2.77 7.56
N GLN A 80 2.13 3.74 6.64
CA GLN A 80 3.29 4.56 6.36
C GLN A 80 3.73 5.34 7.60
N THR A 81 2.81 5.98 8.28
CA THR A 81 3.09 6.72 9.52
C THR A 81 3.68 5.81 10.58
N ALA A 82 3.13 4.61 10.75
CA ALA A 82 3.63 3.64 11.72
C ALA A 82 5.06 3.19 11.40
N ILE A 83 5.37 2.94 10.15
CA ILE A 83 6.72 2.56 9.71
C ILE A 83 7.69 3.74 9.89
N GLU A 84 7.29 4.95 9.46
CA GLU A 84 8.12 6.17 9.61
C GLU A 84 8.44 6.43 11.08
N THR A 85 7.46 6.27 11.96
CA THR A 85 7.65 6.44 13.40
C THR A 85 8.66 5.42 13.96
N LEU A 86 8.53 4.17 13.50
CA LEU A 86 9.43 3.10 13.92
C LEU A 86 10.89 3.38 13.51
N ILE A 87 11.11 3.80 12.28
CA ILE A 87 12.47 4.00 11.74
C ILE A 87 13.07 5.37 12.09
N GLU A 88 12.29 6.27 12.67
CA GLU A 88 12.72 7.64 13.00
C GLU A 88 13.98 7.67 13.87
N SER A 89 14.13 6.69 14.74
CA SER A 89 15.26 6.59 15.68
C SER A 89 16.56 6.09 15.03
N LEU A 90 16.50 5.63 13.79
CA LEU A 90 17.67 5.11 13.07
C LEU A 90 18.51 6.25 12.48
N GLU A 91 19.77 5.95 12.15
CA GLU A 91 20.65 6.90 11.47
C GLU A 91 20.09 7.27 10.09
N PRO A 92 20.43 8.49 9.57
CA PRO A 92 19.85 8.96 8.30
C PRO A 92 20.02 7.99 7.13
N LEU A 93 21.20 7.40 6.96
CA LEU A 93 21.46 6.44 5.87
C LEU A 93 20.56 5.20 6.01
N THR A 94 20.47 4.69 7.23
CA THR A 94 19.65 3.50 7.53
C THR A 94 18.17 3.79 7.32
N ARG A 95 17.70 4.99 7.71
CA ARG A 95 16.32 5.40 7.45
C ARG A 95 16.02 5.45 5.96
N GLN A 96 16.94 5.98 5.15
CA GLN A 96 16.78 6.02 3.69
C GLN A 96 16.69 4.61 3.11
N LEU A 97 17.57 3.71 3.56
CA LEU A 97 17.51 2.31 3.12
C LEU A 97 16.15 1.68 3.42
N MET A 98 15.65 1.87 4.65
CA MET A 98 14.37 1.33 5.07
C MET A 98 13.21 1.90 4.26
N ARG A 99 13.21 3.19 3.97
CA ARG A 99 12.20 3.84 3.13
C ARG A 99 12.22 3.29 1.71
N TYR A 100 13.38 3.18 1.10
CA TYR A 100 13.51 2.65 -0.25
C TYR A 100 12.95 1.22 -0.32
N ARG A 101 13.27 0.39 0.65
CA ARG A 101 12.85 -1.00 0.65
C ARG A 101 11.37 -1.18 1.01
N TYR A 102 10.89 -0.53 2.06
CA TYR A 102 9.59 -0.84 2.66
C TYR A 102 8.47 0.14 2.30
N ILE A 103 8.79 1.37 1.93
CA ILE A 103 7.80 2.36 1.48
C ILE A 103 7.78 2.42 -0.05
N ASP A 104 8.94 2.65 -0.66
CA ASP A 104 9.03 2.78 -2.12
C ASP A 104 8.99 1.43 -2.85
N GLY A 105 9.15 0.33 -2.12
CA GLY A 105 9.03 -1.02 -2.67
C GLY A 105 10.15 -1.42 -3.62
N LEU A 106 11.33 -0.81 -3.50
CA LEU A 106 12.45 -1.10 -4.39
C LEU A 106 13.01 -2.50 -4.12
N ARG A 107 13.46 -3.14 -5.18
CA ARG A 107 14.21 -4.39 -5.07
C ARG A 107 15.56 -4.11 -4.42
N TRP A 108 16.15 -5.13 -3.82
CA TRP A 108 17.43 -4.95 -3.13
C TRP A 108 18.53 -4.40 -4.04
N GLU A 109 18.56 -4.80 -5.31
CA GLU A 109 19.51 -4.27 -6.29
C GLU A 109 19.33 -2.76 -6.48
N GLU A 110 18.10 -2.30 -6.54
CA GLU A 110 17.76 -0.90 -6.69
C GLU A 110 18.11 -0.10 -5.43
N VAL A 111 17.90 -0.71 -4.25
CA VAL A 111 18.28 -0.08 -2.98
C VAL A 111 19.80 0.13 -2.92
N CYS A 112 20.60 -0.87 -3.31
CA CYS A 112 22.05 -0.76 -3.35
C CYS A 112 22.51 0.40 -4.23
N VAL A 113 21.93 0.55 -5.40
CA VAL A 113 22.23 1.66 -6.32
C VAL A 113 21.85 3.00 -5.69
N ALA A 114 20.65 3.07 -5.09
CA ALA A 114 20.13 4.31 -4.52
C ALA A 114 20.99 4.84 -3.36
N ILE A 115 21.48 3.96 -2.50
CA ILE A 115 22.30 4.37 -1.35
C ILE A 115 23.82 4.37 -1.66
N GLY A 116 24.23 3.78 -2.80
CA GLY A 116 25.63 3.77 -3.22
C GLY A 116 26.51 2.78 -2.46
N TYR A 117 25.95 1.66 -2.00
CA TYR A 117 26.68 0.63 -1.25
C TYR A 117 26.61 -0.71 -1.96
N SER A 118 27.54 -1.61 -1.64
CA SER A 118 27.56 -2.96 -2.18
C SER A 118 26.38 -3.77 -1.63
N TRP A 119 26.06 -4.89 -2.27
CA TRP A 119 25.04 -5.82 -1.81
C TRP A 119 25.29 -6.26 -0.36
N ARG A 120 26.52 -6.68 -0.08
CA ARG A 120 26.87 -7.16 1.27
C ARG A 120 26.74 -6.07 2.32
N GLN A 121 27.25 -4.87 2.03
CA GLN A 121 27.15 -3.73 2.95
C GLN A 121 25.69 -3.34 3.19
N THR A 122 24.88 -3.30 2.14
CA THR A 122 23.47 -2.97 2.21
C THR A 122 22.73 -3.96 3.12
N HIS A 123 22.95 -5.25 2.93
CA HIS A 123 22.31 -6.28 3.76
C HIS A 123 22.81 -6.27 5.21
N ASN A 124 24.06 -5.93 5.44
CA ASN A 124 24.59 -5.77 6.81
C ASN A 124 23.94 -4.58 7.52
N ILE A 125 23.77 -3.46 6.82
CA ILE A 125 23.07 -2.29 7.38
C ILE A 125 21.63 -2.64 7.72
N HIS A 126 20.95 -3.35 6.83
CA HIS A 126 19.56 -3.79 7.04
C HIS A 126 19.44 -4.72 8.25
N ALA A 127 20.30 -5.72 8.34
CA ALA A 127 20.29 -6.69 9.46
C ALA A 127 20.51 -5.98 10.80
N LYS A 128 21.47 -5.05 10.85
CA LYS A 128 21.73 -4.26 12.05
C LYS A 128 20.53 -3.38 12.41
N ALA A 129 19.88 -2.80 11.42
CA ALA A 129 18.69 -1.98 11.64
C ALA A 129 17.57 -2.78 12.31
N LEU A 130 17.32 -4.00 11.84
CA LEU A 130 16.30 -4.87 12.43
C LEU A 130 16.64 -5.21 13.88
N ASP A 131 17.90 -5.53 14.16
CA ASP A 131 18.36 -5.84 15.51
C ASP A 131 18.20 -4.63 16.44
N ASP A 132 18.60 -3.45 15.97
CA ASP A 132 18.47 -2.20 16.75
C ASP A 132 17.01 -1.88 17.07
N LEU A 133 16.11 -2.08 16.12
CA LEU A 133 14.67 -1.84 16.33
C LEU A 133 14.08 -2.81 17.35
N LEU A 134 14.48 -4.07 17.32
CA LEU A 134 14.04 -5.08 18.29
C LEU A 134 14.54 -4.77 19.70
N GLU A 135 15.79 -4.36 19.83
CA GLU A 135 16.37 -3.96 21.12
C GLU A 135 15.63 -2.79 21.75
N ARG A 136 15.31 -1.77 20.94
CA ARG A 136 14.58 -0.58 21.41
C ARG A 136 13.17 -0.90 21.86
N GLU A 137 12.52 -1.84 21.20
CA GLU A 137 11.19 -2.29 21.62
C GLU A 137 11.23 -2.96 22.97
N VAL A 138 12.24 -3.79 23.21
CA VAL A 138 12.44 -4.44 24.52
C VAL A 138 12.67 -3.39 25.61
N GLU A 139 13.50 -2.37 25.36
CA GLU A 139 13.74 -1.26 26.29
C GLU A 139 12.46 -0.50 26.63
N HIS A 140 11.63 -0.21 25.63
CA HIS A 140 10.34 0.47 25.85
C HIS A 140 9.32 -0.43 26.53
N GLY A 141 9.38 -1.75 26.31
CA GLY A 141 8.48 -2.71 26.94
C GLY A 141 8.77 -2.94 28.42
N GLU A 142 9.98 -2.64 28.91
CA GLU A 142 10.37 -2.78 30.30
C GLU A 142 10.08 -1.52 31.16
N ALA A 143 9.75 -0.46 30.50
CA ALA A 143 9.37 0.78 31.17
C ALA A 143 7.85 0.78 31.52
#